data_f9170c73040139bb7d2eaae864f3f53a
#
_entry.id   f9170c73040139bb7d2eaae864f3f53a
#
_cell.length_a   1.000
_cell.length_b   1.000
_cell.length_c   1.000
_cell.angle_alpha   90.00
_cell.angle_beta   90.00
_cell.angle_gamma   90.00
#
_symmetry.space_group_name_H-M   'P 1'
#
loop_
_entity.id
_entity.type
_entity.pdbx_description
1 polymer ?
#
loop_
_entity_poly.entity_id
_entity_poly.type
_entity_poly.pdbx_seq_one_letter_code
_entity_poly.pdbx_strand_id
1 'polypeptide(L)'
;MNIHFILHETFEVPGAYLKWAQDCGHNITSTKVYEEEVLPETVEGIDFLIVMGGPQSPDEDRQAFPYYDPEAEIAFMQKAIAADIYIVGVCLGAQLLSVAYGGEYEHSPEREIGVFPVTLTEAGLADEHIKGFGKTLNTGHWHGDMPGLTDNAVVLATSQGCPRQIVRFSPKHYAFQAHLEFDPEAIDLLIAADGEEHLRKQNKELLFVQTPEQLRANDYSEMNKKLYDFLDSLTQA
;
A
#
# COMPACT_ATOMS: atom_id res chain seq x y z
N MET A 1 -8.81 -13.00 13.83
CA MET A 1 -9.07 -13.04 12.38
C MET A 1 -7.95 -13.82 11.70
N ASN A 2 -8.21 -14.35 10.52
CA ASN A 2 -7.19 -14.94 9.64
C ASN A 2 -6.80 -13.90 8.61
N ILE A 3 -5.56 -13.42 8.67
CA ILE A 3 -5.01 -12.40 7.77
C ILE A 3 -4.07 -13.07 6.78
N HIS A 4 -4.24 -12.76 5.50
CA HIS A 4 -3.35 -13.24 4.45
C HIS A 4 -2.63 -12.07 3.81
N PHE A 5 -1.29 -12.15 3.74
CA PHE A 5 -0.44 -11.17 3.08
C PHE A 5 -0.01 -11.68 1.70
N ILE A 6 -0.03 -10.82 0.68
CA ILE A 6 0.67 -11.04 -0.59
C ILE A 6 1.89 -10.13 -0.59
N LEU A 7 3.08 -10.73 -0.76
CA LEU A 7 4.38 -10.07 -0.66
C LEU A 7 5.13 -10.23 -1.99
N HIS A 8 5.54 -9.11 -2.59
CA HIS A 8 6.12 -9.09 -3.94
C HIS A 8 7.64 -9.11 -3.95
N GLU A 9 8.28 -8.60 -2.88
CA GLU A 9 9.74 -8.48 -2.76
C GLU A 9 10.22 -8.66 -1.33
N THR A 10 11.50 -9.02 -1.18
CA THR A 10 12.12 -9.15 0.14
C THR A 10 12.32 -7.82 0.87
N PHE A 11 12.37 -6.72 0.13
CA PHE A 11 12.55 -5.36 0.65
C PHE A 11 11.25 -4.58 0.81
N GLU A 12 10.13 -5.09 0.29
CA GLU A 12 8.78 -4.56 0.49
C GLU A 12 8.09 -5.27 1.66
N VAL A 13 8.72 -5.12 2.84
CA VAL A 13 8.25 -5.80 4.05
C VAL A 13 6.94 -5.19 4.55
N PRO A 14 6.04 -5.99 5.15
CA PRO A 14 4.74 -5.50 5.62
C PRO A 14 4.81 -4.63 6.89
N GLY A 15 6.00 -4.43 7.48
CA GLY A 15 6.28 -3.47 8.54
C GLY A 15 5.21 -3.42 9.63
N ALA A 16 4.64 -2.24 9.85
CA ALA A 16 3.65 -2.02 10.89
C ALA A 16 2.34 -2.80 10.68
N TYR A 17 1.96 -3.21 9.46
CA TYR A 17 0.80 -4.11 9.25
C TYR A 17 1.02 -5.47 9.92
N LEU A 18 2.19 -6.07 9.71
CA LEU A 18 2.52 -7.37 10.30
C LEU A 18 2.61 -7.26 11.82
N LYS A 19 3.23 -6.19 12.31
CA LYS A 19 3.36 -5.95 13.76
C LYS A 19 1.99 -5.82 14.42
N TRP A 20 1.06 -5.04 13.85
CA TRP A 20 -0.31 -4.93 14.34
C TRP A 20 -1.00 -6.29 14.39
N ALA A 21 -0.90 -7.08 13.32
CA ALA A 21 -1.53 -8.39 13.23
C ALA A 21 -1.00 -9.36 14.31
N GLN A 22 0.31 -9.30 14.60
CA GLN A 22 0.95 -10.10 15.65
C GLN A 22 0.52 -9.63 17.05
N ASP A 23 0.57 -8.32 17.30
CA ASP A 23 0.22 -7.73 18.61
C ASP A 23 -1.26 -7.99 18.98
N CYS A 24 -2.15 -8.05 17.97
CA CYS A 24 -3.57 -8.41 18.14
C CYS A 24 -3.82 -9.92 18.19
N GLY A 25 -2.81 -10.77 18.02
CA GLY A 25 -2.94 -12.22 18.11
C GLY A 25 -3.74 -12.84 16.94
N HIS A 26 -3.69 -12.23 15.76
CA HIS A 26 -4.33 -12.77 14.55
C HIS A 26 -3.57 -13.97 13.99
N ASN A 27 -4.27 -14.87 13.30
CA ASN A 27 -3.63 -15.92 12.52
C ASN A 27 -3.10 -15.31 11.22
N ILE A 28 -1.81 -15.48 10.95
CA ILE A 28 -1.13 -14.84 9.82
C ILE A 28 -0.65 -15.92 8.86
N THR A 29 -0.99 -15.74 7.59
CA THR A 29 -0.45 -16.49 6.46
C THR A 29 0.06 -15.52 5.39
N SER A 30 0.94 -15.98 4.51
CA SER A 30 1.41 -15.16 3.40
C SER A 30 1.63 -15.99 2.15
N THR A 31 1.57 -15.33 1.00
CA THR A 31 2.13 -15.79 -0.28
C THR A 31 3.27 -14.87 -0.64
N LYS A 32 4.46 -15.42 -0.74
CA LYS A 32 5.67 -14.70 -1.15
C LYS A 32 5.88 -14.94 -2.65
N VAL A 33 5.38 -14.01 -3.45
CA VAL A 33 5.41 -14.12 -4.91
C VAL A 33 6.85 -14.22 -5.40
N TYR A 34 7.78 -13.49 -4.81
CA TYR A 34 9.22 -13.54 -5.12
C TYR A 34 9.91 -14.87 -4.81
N GLU A 35 9.28 -15.76 -4.02
CA GLU A 35 9.73 -17.15 -3.78
C GLU A 35 8.98 -18.15 -4.70
N GLU A 36 8.24 -17.65 -5.70
CA GLU A 36 7.40 -18.43 -6.61
C GLU A 36 6.29 -19.22 -5.88
N GLU A 37 5.87 -18.75 -4.70
CA GLU A 37 4.74 -19.35 -3.98
C GLU A 37 3.44 -19.08 -4.75
N VAL A 38 2.58 -20.09 -4.79
CA VAL A 38 1.30 -20.03 -5.50
C VAL A 38 0.23 -19.44 -4.58
N LEU A 39 -0.56 -18.51 -5.11
CA LEU A 39 -1.73 -17.99 -4.42
C LEU A 39 -2.70 -19.11 -4.03
N PRO A 40 -3.42 -18.98 -2.90
CA PRO A 40 -4.47 -19.93 -2.53
C PRO A 40 -5.53 -20.04 -3.64
N GLU A 41 -6.04 -21.25 -3.88
CA GLU A 41 -7.09 -21.47 -4.89
C GLU A 41 -8.38 -20.71 -4.57
N THR A 42 -8.68 -20.55 -3.28
CA THR A 42 -9.88 -19.88 -2.77
C THR A 42 -9.53 -18.90 -1.66
N VAL A 43 -10.45 -18.00 -1.35
CA VAL A 43 -10.35 -17.08 -0.21
C VAL A 43 -11.02 -17.64 1.05
N GLU A 44 -11.42 -18.91 1.04
CA GLU A 44 -12.09 -19.56 2.16
C GLU A 44 -11.17 -19.57 3.40
N GLY A 45 -11.70 -19.12 4.52
CA GLY A 45 -10.95 -19.01 5.77
C GLY A 45 -10.03 -17.77 5.87
N ILE A 46 -10.02 -16.89 4.88
CA ILE A 46 -9.36 -15.58 4.95
C ILE A 46 -10.42 -14.54 5.34
N ASP A 47 -10.17 -13.81 6.42
CA ASP A 47 -11.04 -12.71 6.87
C ASP A 47 -10.56 -11.37 6.35
N PHE A 48 -9.23 -11.22 6.15
CA PHE A 48 -8.59 -9.98 5.73
C PHE A 48 -7.43 -10.27 4.79
N LEU A 49 -7.45 -9.66 3.61
CA LEU A 49 -6.40 -9.71 2.60
C LEU A 49 -5.62 -8.39 2.61
N ILE A 50 -4.31 -8.46 2.80
CA ILE A 50 -3.40 -7.31 2.70
C ILE A 50 -2.42 -7.58 1.56
N VAL A 51 -2.49 -6.76 0.50
CA VAL A 51 -1.62 -6.86 -0.68
C VAL A 51 -0.61 -5.73 -0.62
N MET A 52 0.65 -6.11 -0.45
CA MET A 52 1.74 -5.15 -0.24
C MET A 52 2.23 -4.50 -1.54
N GLY A 53 3.22 -3.62 -1.41
CA GLY A 53 3.90 -2.96 -2.50
C GLY A 53 4.85 -3.88 -3.27
N GLY A 54 5.42 -3.32 -4.35
CA GLY A 54 6.40 -3.96 -5.21
C GLY A 54 6.88 -3.01 -6.30
N PRO A 55 8.04 -3.28 -6.92
CA PRO A 55 8.56 -2.47 -8.01
C PRO A 55 7.84 -2.71 -9.34
N GLN A 56 6.95 -3.71 -9.39
CA GLN A 56 6.19 -4.09 -10.56
C GLN A 56 5.01 -3.13 -10.81
N SER A 57 4.38 -3.25 -11.98
CA SER A 57 3.13 -2.59 -12.35
C SER A 57 2.01 -3.60 -12.61
N PRO A 58 0.73 -3.23 -12.54
CA PRO A 58 -0.38 -4.15 -12.84
C PRO A 58 -0.40 -4.73 -14.25
N ASP A 59 0.29 -4.10 -15.21
CA ASP A 59 0.43 -4.55 -16.61
C ASP A 59 1.86 -5.00 -16.93
N GLU A 60 2.67 -5.29 -15.90
CA GLU A 60 4.08 -5.69 -16.07
C GLU A 60 4.24 -6.94 -16.92
N ASP A 61 5.23 -6.91 -17.83
CA ASP A 61 5.61 -8.08 -18.60
C ASP A 61 6.39 -9.07 -17.71
N ARG A 62 5.96 -10.33 -17.71
CA ARG A 62 6.64 -11.43 -17.03
C ARG A 62 8.11 -11.61 -17.42
N GLN A 63 8.58 -10.98 -18.51
CA GLN A 63 10.00 -11.01 -18.87
C GLN A 63 10.87 -10.25 -17.86
N ALA A 64 10.34 -9.17 -17.27
CA ALA A 64 11.04 -8.39 -16.26
C ALA A 64 10.99 -9.09 -14.89
N PHE A 65 9.82 -9.64 -14.53
CA PHE A 65 9.59 -10.33 -13.26
C PHE A 65 8.92 -11.70 -13.50
N PRO A 66 9.69 -12.76 -13.79
CA PRO A 66 9.14 -14.07 -14.18
C PRO A 66 8.24 -14.73 -13.14
N TYR A 67 8.40 -14.35 -11.86
CA TYR A 67 7.61 -14.84 -10.73
C TYR A 67 6.30 -14.09 -10.51
N TYR A 68 6.13 -12.90 -11.12
CA TYR A 68 4.98 -12.05 -10.91
C TYR A 68 3.88 -12.33 -11.95
N ASP A 69 2.66 -12.56 -11.48
CA ASP A 69 1.48 -12.83 -12.29
C ASP A 69 0.33 -11.89 -11.91
N PRO A 70 0.29 -10.66 -12.46
CA PRO A 70 -0.73 -9.69 -12.12
C PRO A 70 -2.15 -10.19 -12.42
N GLU A 71 -2.35 -10.99 -13.49
CA GLU A 71 -3.67 -11.54 -13.83
C GLU A 71 -4.18 -12.50 -12.75
N ALA A 72 -3.30 -13.37 -12.22
CA ALA A 72 -3.65 -14.27 -11.12
C ALA A 72 -3.96 -13.52 -9.83
N GLU A 73 -3.20 -12.47 -9.51
CA GLU A 73 -3.43 -11.66 -8.32
C GLU A 73 -4.72 -10.84 -8.41
N ILE A 74 -4.98 -10.20 -9.55
CA ILE A 74 -6.23 -9.50 -9.83
C ILE A 74 -7.42 -10.46 -9.70
N ALA A 75 -7.33 -11.67 -10.29
CA ALA A 75 -8.38 -12.67 -10.17
C ALA A 75 -8.59 -13.14 -8.72
N PHE A 76 -7.52 -13.27 -7.92
CA PHE A 76 -7.62 -13.59 -6.51
C PHE A 76 -8.27 -12.46 -5.70
N MET A 77 -7.90 -11.20 -5.96
CA MET A 77 -8.55 -10.02 -5.35
C MET A 77 -10.03 -9.94 -5.74
N GLN A 78 -10.41 -10.28 -6.98
CA GLN A 78 -11.82 -10.33 -7.40
C GLN A 78 -12.61 -11.39 -6.62
N LYS A 79 -12.01 -12.55 -6.30
CA LYS A 79 -12.64 -13.54 -5.42
C LYS A 79 -12.83 -12.98 -4.00
N ALA A 80 -11.83 -12.23 -3.49
CA ALA A 80 -11.90 -11.59 -2.19
C ALA A 80 -12.99 -10.49 -2.13
N ILE A 81 -13.11 -9.68 -3.19
CA ILE A 81 -14.18 -8.69 -3.36
C ILE A 81 -15.56 -9.38 -3.36
N ALA A 82 -15.72 -10.44 -4.15
CA ALA A 82 -16.97 -11.18 -4.24
C ALA A 82 -17.38 -11.87 -2.92
N ALA A 83 -16.40 -12.26 -2.10
CA ALA A 83 -16.61 -12.84 -0.77
C ALA A 83 -16.82 -11.77 0.32
N ASP A 84 -16.74 -10.48 -0.01
CA ASP A 84 -16.91 -9.33 0.90
C ASP A 84 -16.01 -9.41 2.15
N ILE A 85 -14.78 -9.94 2.00
CA ILE A 85 -13.76 -9.92 3.07
C ILE A 85 -13.07 -8.56 3.10
N TYR A 86 -12.37 -8.21 4.20
CA TYR A 86 -11.60 -6.97 4.25
C TYR A 86 -10.43 -7.00 3.26
N ILE A 87 -10.16 -5.89 2.58
CA ILE A 87 -9.02 -5.75 1.67
C ILE A 87 -8.33 -4.41 1.89
N VAL A 88 -7.02 -4.46 2.09
CA VAL A 88 -6.13 -3.30 2.00
C VAL A 88 -5.06 -3.57 0.96
N GLY A 89 -5.01 -2.73 -0.07
CA GLY A 89 -3.93 -2.71 -1.04
C GLY A 89 -2.97 -1.55 -0.73
N VAL A 90 -1.66 -1.81 -0.78
CA VAL A 90 -0.61 -0.84 -0.49
C VAL A 90 0.29 -0.69 -1.72
N CYS A 91 0.53 0.52 -2.18
CA CYS A 91 1.36 0.85 -3.35
C CYS A 91 0.94 0.02 -4.59
N LEU A 92 1.72 -0.96 -5.05
CA LEU A 92 1.31 -1.90 -6.10
C LEU A 92 -0.04 -2.57 -5.78
N GLY A 93 -0.24 -3.01 -4.54
CA GLY A 93 -1.50 -3.61 -4.10
C GLY A 93 -2.70 -2.66 -4.22
N ALA A 94 -2.50 -1.35 -4.05
CA ALA A 94 -3.52 -0.33 -4.27
C ALA A 94 -3.92 -0.23 -5.76
N GLN A 95 -2.95 -0.31 -6.64
CA GLN A 95 -3.14 -0.27 -8.09
C GLN A 95 -3.84 -1.55 -8.57
N LEU A 96 -3.41 -2.73 -8.09
CA LEU A 96 -4.05 -4.02 -8.38
C LEU A 96 -5.52 -4.04 -7.90
N LEU A 97 -5.81 -3.47 -6.72
CA LEU A 97 -7.17 -3.37 -6.22
C LEU A 97 -8.05 -2.51 -7.12
N SER A 98 -7.52 -1.40 -7.65
CA SER A 98 -8.23 -0.59 -8.63
C SER A 98 -8.58 -1.40 -9.88
N VAL A 99 -7.61 -2.15 -10.44
CA VAL A 99 -7.83 -3.00 -11.62
C VAL A 99 -8.82 -4.13 -11.31
N ALA A 100 -8.76 -4.74 -10.12
CA ALA A 100 -9.71 -5.77 -9.70
C ALA A 100 -11.15 -5.25 -9.63
N TYR A 101 -11.35 -3.95 -9.39
CA TYR A 101 -12.63 -3.25 -9.46
C TYR A 101 -13.04 -2.81 -10.88
N GLY A 102 -12.22 -3.11 -11.90
CA GLY A 102 -12.46 -2.72 -13.29
C GLY A 102 -11.98 -1.30 -13.62
N GLY A 103 -11.20 -0.69 -12.76
CA GLY A 103 -10.45 0.53 -13.05
C GLY A 103 -9.12 0.22 -13.75
N GLU A 104 -8.28 1.23 -13.84
CA GLU A 104 -6.92 1.15 -14.35
C GLU A 104 -5.95 1.63 -13.26
N TYR A 105 -4.64 1.56 -13.48
CA TYR A 105 -3.68 2.36 -12.74
C TYR A 105 -3.20 3.52 -13.64
N GLU A 106 -2.65 4.54 -13.06
CA GLU A 106 -2.18 5.73 -13.77
C GLU A 106 -0.84 6.19 -13.20
N HIS A 107 -0.03 6.88 -14.01
CA HIS A 107 1.15 7.55 -13.48
C HIS A 107 0.76 8.74 -12.61
N SER A 108 1.39 8.88 -11.45
CA SER A 108 1.25 10.10 -10.65
C SER A 108 1.92 11.29 -11.35
N PRO A 109 1.41 12.53 -11.14
CA PRO A 109 2.06 13.73 -11.67
C PRO A 109 3.53 13.85 -11.26
N GLU A 110 3.88 13.43 -10.06
CA GLU A 110 5.24 13.45 -9.52
C GLU A 110 5.61 12.10 -8.90
N ARG A 111 6.89 11.77 -8.92
CA ARG A 111 7.45 10.68 -8.13
C ARG A 111 7.67 11.16 -6.70
N GLU A 112 7.20 10.41 -5.73
CA GLU A 112 7.37 10.69 -4.31
C GLU A 112 8.16 9.57 -3.63
N ILE A 113 9.30 9.92 -3.00
CA ILE A 113 10.13 9.03 -2.18
C ILE A 113 10.53 9.79 -0.91
N GLY A 114 9.97 9.40 0.22
CA GLY A 114 10.23 10.06 1.50
C GLY A 114 9.02 10.16 2.38
N VAL A 115 9.08 11.07 3.35
CA VAL A 115 7.96 11.39 4.24
C VAL A 115 7.43 12.77 3.87
N PHE A 116 6.19 12.80 3.38
CA PHE A 116 5.49 14.01 2.96
C PHE A 116 4.05 14.04 3.49
N PRO A 117 3.44 15.22 3.63
CA PRO A 117 2.08 15.32 4.13
C PRO A 117 1.05 14.87 3.08
N VAL A 118 0.14 14.00 3.49
CA VAL A 118 -1.14 13.81 2.82
C VAL A 118 -2.19 14.71 3.45
N THR A 119 -3.14 15.17 2.65
CA THR A 119 -4.27 16.00 3.08
C THR A 119 -5.56 15.24 2.85
N LEU A 120 -6.37 15.06 3.89
CA LEU A 120 -7.68 14.46 3.76
C LEU A 120 -8.62 15.37 2.96
N THR A 121 -9.35 14.76 2.03
CA THR A 121 -10.48 15.40 1.33
C THR A 121 -11.66 15.58 2.29
N GLU A 122 -12.72 16.26 1.85
CA GLU A 122 -13.98 16.33 2.61
C GLU A 122 -14.54 14.92 2.89
N ALA A 123 -14.44 14.02 1.90
CA ALA A 123 -14.84 12.63 2.05
C ALA A 123 -13.95 11.88 3.07
N GLY A 124 -12.63 12.12 3.05
CA GLY A 124 -11.71 11.53 4.01
C GLY A 124 -11.97 12.00 5.45
N LEU A 125 -12.30 13.29 5.63
CA LEU A 125 -12.69 13.85 6.94
C LEU A 125 -14.03 13.29 7.46
N ALA A 126 -14.89 12.83 6.56
CA ALA A 126 -16.19 12.21 6.89
C ALA A 126 -16.10 10.66 6.98
N ASP A 127 -15.04 10.04 6.51
CA ASP A 127 -14.85 8.61 6.53
C ASP A 127 -14.62 8.10 7.96
N GLU A 128 -15.37 7.07 8.36
CA GLU A 128 -15.38 6.59 9.74
C GLU A 128 -14.04 6.00 10.20
N HIS A 129 -13.27 5.43 9.28
CA HIS A 129 -12.01 4.75 9.60
C HIS A 129 -10.78 5.65 9.46
N ILE A 130 -10.85 6.66 8.57
CA ILE A 130 -9.70 7.55 8.25
C ILE A 130 -9.78 8.93 8.91
N LYS A 131 -10.96 9.41 9.31
CA LYS A 131 -11.14 10.74 9.95
C LYS A 131 -10.19 11.00 11.13
N GLY A 132 -9.74 9.92 11.82
CA GLY A 132 -8.78 9.98 12.91
C GLY A 132 -7.36 10.39 12.51
N PHE A 133 -7.04 10.45 11.19
CA PHE A 133 -5.75 10.95 10.69
C PHE A 133 -5.59 12.47 10.88
N GLY A 134 -6.69 13.19 11.07
CA GLY A 134 -6.70 14.64 11.10
C GLY A 134 -6.74 15.23 9.69
N LYS A 135 -6.63 16.57 9.57
CA LYS A 135 -6.67 17.23 8.27
C LYS A 135 -5.44 16.87 7.40
N THR A 136 -4.30 16.71 8.03
CA THR A 136 -3.02 16.33 7.39
C THR A 136 -2.31 15.30 8.24
N LEU A 137 -1.60 14.37 7.59
CA LEU A 137 -0.75 13.37 8.22
C LEU A 137 0.52 13.22 7.37
N ASN A 138 1.68 13.19 8.00
CA ASN A 138 2.91 12.80 7.31
C ASN A 138 2.92 11.29 7.11
N THR A 139 3.07 10.84 5.87
CA THR A 139 3.10 9.43 5.48
C THR A 139 4.35 9.12 4.68
N GLY A 140 4.74 7.86 4.63
CA GLY A 140 5.77 7.38 3.75
C GLY A 140 5.29 7.33 2.30
N HIS A 141 6.21 7.52 1.37
CA HIS A 141 5.97 7.43 -0.07
C HIS A 141 7.17 6.75 -0.73
N TRP A 142 6.90 5.85 -1.67
CA TRP A 142 7.92 5.23 -2.54
C TRP A 142 7.24 4.81 -3.84
N HIS A 143 6.77 5.78 -4.63
CA HIS A 143 5.95 5.50 -5.81
C HIS A 143 6.06 6.57 -6.89
N GLY A 144 5.72 6.19 -8.13
CA GLY A 144 5.53 7.07 -9.29
C GLY A 144 4.19 6.81 -9.98
N ASP A 145 3.40 5.88 -9.45
CA ASP A 145 2.09 5.50 -9.96
C ASP A 145 1.02 5.67 -8.89
N MET A 146 -0.24 5.54 -9.28
CA MET A 146 -1.39 5.69 -8.40
C MET A 146 -2.57 4.81 -8.87
N PRO A 147 -3.49 4.39 -7.96
CA PRO A 147 -4.68 3.66 -8.35
C PRO A 147 -5.59 4.53 -9.24
N GLY A 148 -6.16 3.93 -10.26
CA GLY A 148 -7.24 4.53 -11.05
C GLY A 148 -8.53 4.61 -10.25
N LEU A 149 -9.56 5.24 -10.84
CA LEU A 149 -10.85 5.40 -10.19
C LEU A 149 -11.93 4.67 -10.98
N THR A 150 -12.85 4.09 -10.25
CA THR A 150 -14.14 3.60 -10.79
C THR A 150 -15.25 4.57 -10.38
N ASP A 151 -16.45 4.42 -10.94
CA ASP A 151 -17.60 5.33 -10.68
C ASP A 151 -17.94 5.47 -9.18
N ASN A 152 -17.69 4.42 -8.39
CA ASN A 152 -18.00 4.39 -6.96
C ASN A 152 -16.77 4.62 -6.06
N ALA A 153 -15.59 4.78 -6.64
CA ALA A 153 -14.38 5.03 -5.88
C ALA A 153 -14.36 6.43 -5.28
N VAL A 154 -13.92 6.52 -4.03
CA VAL A 154 -13.87 7.79 -3.28
C VAL A 154 -12.45 8.11 -2.90
N VAL A 155 -11.91 9.22 -3.40
CA VAL A 155 -10.60 9.72 -2.97
C VAL A 155 -10.72 10.30 -1.58
N LEU A 156 -9.97 9.75 -0.63
CA LEU A 156 -9.99 10.14 0.78
C LEU A 156 -8.80 11.03 1.16
N ALA A 157 -7.66 10.88 0.49
CA ALA A 157 -6.47 11.70 0.73
C ALA A 157 -5.68 11.97 -0.55
N THR A 158 -5.02 13.12 -0.57
CA THR A 158 -4.14 13.58 -1.66
C THR A 158 -2.82 14.08 -1.10
N SER A 159 -1.74 14.07 -1.89
CA SER A 159 -0.51 14.83 -1.62
C SER A 159 -0.30 15.90 -2.67
N GLN A 160 0.79 16.64 -2.55
CA GLN A 160 1.16 17.63 -3.56
C GLN A 160 1.62 16.97 -4.87
N GLY A 161 2.24 15.79 -4.79
CA GLY A 161 2.74 15.04 -5.95
C GLY A 161 1.75 14.02 -6.51
N CYS A 162 0.75 13.60 -5.72
CA CYS A 162 -0.20 12.56 -6.13
C CYS A 162 -1.63 12.87 -5.67
N PRO A 163 -2.62 12.93 -6.59
CA PRO A 163 -4.01 13.24 -6.25
C PRO A 163 -4.78 12.06 -5.64
N ARG A 164 -4.18 10.86 -5.49
CA ARG A 164 -4.87 9.63 -5.05
C ARG A 164 -4.01 8.84 -4.07
N GLN A 165 -3.77 9.41 -2.90
CA GLN A 165 -2.97 8.75 -1.85
C GLN A 165 -3.73 7.71 -1.05
N ILE A 166 -5.03 7.93 -0.85
CA ILE A 166 -5.93 6.96 -0.23
C ILE A 166 -7.23 6.98 -1.01
N VAL A 167 -7.67 5.81 -1.47
CA VAL A 167 -8.92 5.61 -2.19
C VAL A 167 -9.72 4.50 -1.53
N ARG A 168 -11.01 4.72 -1.34
CA ARG A 168 -11.95 3.70 -0.87
C ARG A 168 -12.81 3.22 -2.03
N PHE A 169 -12.85 1.91 -2.25
CA PHE A 169 -13.70 1.26 -3.25
C PHE A 169 -14.99 0.71 -2.65
N SER A 170 -14.96 0.31 -1.38
CA SER A 170 -16.14 -0.13 -0.62
C SER A 170 -15.91 0.16 0.87
N PRO A 171 -16.90 -0.05 1.77
CA PRO A 171 -16.70 0.11 3.20
C PRO A 171 -15.60 -0.78 3.79
N LYS A 172 -15.23 -1.88 3.12
CA LYS A 172 -14.20 -2.83 3.56
C LYS A 172 -12.93 -2.83 2.71
N HIS A 173 -12.87 -2.05 1.62
CA HIS A 173 -11.78 -2.12 0.64
C HIS A 173 -11.12 -0.76 0.46
N TYR A 174 -9.86 -0.66 0.92
CA TYR A 174 -9.07 0.56 0.92
C TYR A 174 -7.77 0.36 0.13
N ALA A 175 -7.43 1.33 -0.68
CA ALA A 175 -6.19 1.42 -1.44
C ALA A 175 -5.34 2.56 -0.88
N PHE A 176 -4.18 2.25 -0.36
CA PHE A 176 -3.18 3.19 0.12
C PHE A 176 -2.03 3.24 -0.89
N GLN A 177 -1.91 4.31 -1.66
CA GLN A 177 -0.71 4.55 -2.44
C GLN A 177 0.44 4.99 -1.53
N ALA A 178 0.12 5.76 -0.50
CA ALA A 178 1.04 6.10 0.58
C ALA A 178 1.31 4.89 1.49
N HIS A 179 2.48 4.88 2.10
CA HIS A 179 2.95 3.87 3.03
C HIS A 179 2.83 4.37 4.47
N LEU A 180 2.07 3.67 5.30
CA LEU A 180 1.93 3.96 6.73
C LEU A 180 2.67 2.91 7.59
N GLU A 181 3.18 1.87 6.94
CA GLU A 181 3.84 0.73 7.58
C GLU A 181 5.35 0.90 7.73
N PHE A 182 5.95 1.89 7.10
CA PHE A 182 7.39 2.09 7.13
C PHE A 182 7.92 2.23 8.55
N ASP A 183 9.07 1.63 8.77
CA ASP A 183 9.90 1.74 9.96
C ASP A 183 11.38 1.83 9.54
N PRO A 184 12.33 2.04 10.47
CA PRO A 184 13.74 2.14 10.10
C PRO A 184 14.30 0.93 9.35
N GLU A 185 13.82 -0.29 9.64
CA GLU A 185 14.25 -1.52 8.98
C GLU A 185 13.77 -1.56 7.53
N ALA A 186 12.48 -1.29 7.30
CA ALA A 186 11.89 -1.21 5.96
C ALA A 186 12.60 -0.16 5.09
N ILE A 187 12.91 1.00 5.66
CA ILE A 187 13.61 2.08 4.96
C ILE A 187 15.04 1.68 4.57
N ASP A 188 15.78 1.01 5.45
CA ASP A 188 17.13 0.55 5.11
C ASP A 188 17.11 -0.51 4.00
N LEU A 189 16.11 -1.40 3.96
CA LEU A 189 15.92 -2.37 2.89
C LEU A 189 15.60 -1.68 1.56
N LEU A 190 14.68 -0.72 1.54
CA LEU A 190 14.32 0.05 0.35
C LEU A 190 15.49 0.88 -0.17
N ILE A 191 16.25 1.55 0.70
CA ILE A 191 17.47 2.29 0.32
C ILE A 191 18.51 1.34 -0.29
N ALA A 192 18.67 0.14 0.28
CA ALA A 192 19.62 -0.83 -0.24
C ALA A 192 19.20 -1.36 -1.62
N ALA A 193 17.91 -1.55 -1.86
CA ALA A 193 17.36 -2.02 -3.13
C ALA A 193 17.47 -0.95 -4.24
N ASP A 194 17.13 0.30 -3.94
CA ASP A 194 17.15 1.41 -4.92
C ASP A 194 18.57 1.96 -5.15
N GLY A 195 19.42 1.90 -4.12
CA GLY A 195 20.79 2.39 -4.13
C GLY A 195 20.93 3.87 -3.73
N GLU A 196 21.81 4.13 -2.76
CA GLU A 196 21.98 5.47 -2.18
C GLU A 196 22.37 6.54 -3.20
N GLU A 197 23.26 6.21 -4.16
CA GLU A 197 23.67 7.17 -5.19
C GLU A 197 22.54 7.50 -6.17
N HIS A 198 21.70 6.51 -6.47
CA HIS A 198 20.52 6.70 -7.30
C HIS A 198 19.52 7.65 -6.62
N LEU A 199 19.22 7.43 -5.35
CA LEU A 199 18.36 8.31 -4.56
C LEU A 199 18.91 9.74 -4.48
N ARG A 200 20.23 9.93 -4.25
CA ARG A 200 20.85 11.26 -4.25
C ARG A 200 20.78 11.96 -5.61
N LYS A 201 20.83 11.20 -6.70
CA LYS A 201 20.63 11.76 -8.05
C LYS A 201 19.18 12.19 -8.24
N GLN A 202 18.21 11.31 -7.91
CA GLN A 202 16.79 11.63 -8.01
C GLN A 202 16.41 12.85 -7.16
N ASN A 203 16.93 12.97 -5.92
CA ASN A 203 16.72 14.14 -5.06
C ASN A 203 17.10 15.46 -5.70
N LYS A 204 18.12 15.48 -6.57
CA LYS A 204 18.54 16.71 -7.29
C LYS A 204 17.64 17.06 -8.48
N GLU A 205 16.95 16.09 -9.03
CA GLU A 205 16.17 16.19 -10.26
C GLU A 205 14.66 16.30 -10.00
N LEU A 206 14.19 15.72 -8.89
CA LEU A 206 12.78 15.57 -8.57
C LEU A 206 12.41 16.31 -7.26
N LEU A 207 11.20 16.87 -7.22
CA LEU A 207 10.75 17.73 -6.11
C LEU A 207 10.49 16.94 -4.81
N PHE A 208 10.01 15.71 -4.93
CA PHE A 208 9.52 14.92 -3.81
C PHE A 208 10.34 13.65 -3.60
N VAL A 209 11.67 13.75 -3.65
CA VAL A 209 12.58 12.65 -3.35
C VAL A 209 13.55 13.08 -2.24
N GLN A 210 13.53 12.40 -1.10
CA GLN A 210 14.45 12.62 0.01
C GLN A 210 15.77 11.88 -0.22
N THR A 211 16.87 12.42 0.37
CA THR A 211 18.15 11.70 0.39
C THR A 211 18.11 10.52 1.37
N PRO A 212 19.04 9.53 1.25
CA PRO A 212 19.13 8.43 2.20
C PRO A 212 19.25 8.88 3.68
N GLU A 213 19.98 9.99 3.92
CA GLU A 213 20.16 10.54 5.26
C GLU A 213 18.84 11.13 5.79
N GLN A 214 18.06 11.80 4.94
CA GLN A 214 16.75 12.33 5.32
C GLN A 214 15.76 11.20 5.56
N LEU A 215 15.76 10.16 4.71
CA LEU A 215 14.93 8.97 4.87
C LEU A 215 15.18 8.31 6.23
N ARG A 216 16.44 8.08 6.61
CA ARG A 216 16.81 7.49 7.91
C ARG A 216 16.52 8.39 9.11
N ALA A 217 16.43 9.70 8.92
CA ALA A 217 16.19 10.67 9.98
C ALA A 217 14.70 10.93 10.27
N ASN A 218 13.79 10.42 9.45
CA ASN A 218 12.36 10.59 9.65
C ASN A 218 11.86 9.80 10.88
N ASP A 219 10.80 10.31 11.51
CA ASP A 219 10.02 9.61 12.53
C ASP A 219 8.78 8.97 11.88
N TYR A 220 8.69 7.65 11.95
CA TYR A 220 7.62 6.84 11.37
C TYR A 220 6.53 6.48 12.39
N SER A 221 6.71 6.83 13.67
CA SER A 221 5.86 6.36 14.77
C SER A 221 4.43 6.87 14.70
N GLU A 222 4.21 8.14 14.29
CA GLU A 222 2.87 8.71 14.18
C GLU A 222 2.05 8.02 13.09
N MET A 223 2.62 7.82 11.89
CA MET A 223 1.92 7.14 10.81
C MET A 223 1.60 5.69 11.16
N ASN A 224 2.53 4.97 11.81
CA ASN A 224 2.27 3.60 12.27
C ASN A 224 1.12 3.56 13.29
N LYS A 225 1.08 4.50 14.24
CA LYS A 225 -0.04 4.60 15.18
C LYS A 225 -1.36 4.86 14.46
N LYS A 226 -1.38 5.75 13.46
CA LYS A 226 -2.57 6.02 12.66
C LYS A 226 -3.00 4.80 11.83
N LEU A 227 -2.04 4.03 11.34
CA LEU A 227 -2.34 2.74 10.69
C LEU A 227 -3.04 1.80 11.67
N TYR A 228 -2.55 1.66 12.90
CA TYR A 228 -3.19 0.80 13.90
C TYR A 228 -4.61 1.28 14.24
N ASP A 229 -4.79 2.59 14.48
CA ASP A 229 -6.11 3.17 14.72
C ASP A 229 -7.08 2.88 13.55
N PHE A 230 -6.61 2.92 12.30
CA PHE A 230 -7.37 2.58 11.09
C PHE A 230 -7.74 1.09 11.06
N LEU A 231 -6.77 0.20 11.24
CA LEU A 231 -6.98 -1.25 11.18
C LEU A 231 -7.93 -1.72 12.28
N ASP A 232 -7.78 -1.19 13.50
CA ASP A 232 -8.70 -1.45 14.61
C ASP A 232 -10.11 -0.98 14.29
N SER A 233 -10.25 0.24 13.76
CA SER A 233 -11.55 0.78 13.38
C SER A 233 -12.21 -0.01 12.26
N LEU A 234 -11.44 -0.45 11.26
CA LEU A 234 -11.94 -1.20 10.10
C LEU A 234 -12.45 -2.60 10.50
N THR A 235 -11.78 -3.24 11.46
CA THR A 235 -12.04 -4.65 11.80
C THR A 235 -12.96 -4.86 13.02
N GLN A 236 -13.26 -3.81 13.76
CA GLN A 236 -14.17 -3.85 14.91
C GLN A 236 -15.61 -3.46 14.58
N ALA A 237 -15.90 -3.10 13.33
CA ALA A 237 -17.23 -2.70 12.87
C ALA A 237 -18.20 -3.87 12.72
#